data_c054679fd59264c6512e8dfec64c2e42
#
_entry.id   c054679fd59264c6512e8dfec64c2e42
#
_cell.length_a   1.000
_cell.length_b   1.000
_cell.length_c   1.000
_cell.angle_alpha   90.00
_cell.angle_beta   90.00
_cell.angle_gamma   90.00
#
_symmetry.space_group_name_H-M   'P 1'
#
loop_
_entity.id
_entity.type
_entity.pdbx_description
1 polymer ?
#
loop_
_entity_poly.entity_id
_entity_poly.type
_entity_poly.pdbx_seq_one_letter_code
_entity_poly.pdbx_strand_id
1 'polypeptide(L)'
;MTYSPSRRTALKSLAAAAAFATLLSACAGEGSGSANASGAAGGGDQNTVTIDYATYNPLSLIIRKKGWLETALSAEGKKVEWVKSAGSNKANEALRSGNIDVGSTAGSAALLARANGSPIKVISLYSQPEWSALVTRKDSGITKVADLKGKTVAVTKGTDPYFLLLQALKQEGISASDLTIQNLQHADGRTALDNGQVNAWSGLD
;
A
#
# COMPACT_ATOMS: atom_id res chain seq x y z
N MET A 1 48.40 36.26 -25.01
CA MET A 1 47.18 36.78 -25.62
C MET A 1 46.08 36.81 -24.56
N THR A 2 45.86 37.95 -23.97
CA THR A 2 44.88 38.17 -22.90
C THR A 2 43.56 38.63 -23.52
N TYR A 3 42.55 37.86 -23.34
CA TYR A 3 41.18 38.14 -23.86
C TYR A 3 40.47 39.10 -22.88
N SER A 4 40.11 40.31 -23.34
CA SER A 4 39.31 41.26 -22.58
C SER A 4 37.87 41.24 -23.09
N PRO A 5 36.86 40.91 -22.25
CA PRO A 5 35.46 40.89 -22.70
C PRO A 5 34.90 42.31 -22.81
N SER A 6 34.16 42.58 -23.87
CA SER A 6 33.58 43.87 -24.20
C SER A 6 32.46 44.26 -23.21
N ARG A 7 32.33 45.57 -22.93
CA ARG A 7 31.35 46.19 -22.01
C ARG A 7 29.85 45.87 -22.31
N ARG A 8 29.54 45.27 -23.46
CA ARG A 8 28.15 44.89 -23.84
C ARG A 8 27.72 43.55 -23.30
N THR A 9 28.66 42.70 -22.86
CA THR A 9 28.34 41.37 -22.30
C THR A 9 28.08 41.43 -20.80
N ALA A 10 28.63 42.47 -20.11
CA ALA A 10 28.46 42.68 -18.66
C ALA A 10 27.06 43.18 -18.26
N LEU A 11 26.32 43.84 -19.18
CA LEU A 11 24.99 44.37 -18.87
C LEU A 11 23.87 43.35 -19.05
N LYS A 12 24.09 42.22 -19.74
CA LYS A 12 23.11 41.17 -19.92
C LYS A 12 23.10 40.15 -18.80
N SER A 13 24.13 40.05 -18.00
CA SER A 13 24.27 39.15 -16.87
C SER A 13 23.71 39.70 -15.55
N LEU A 14 23.48 41.02 -15.43
CA LEU A 14 22.87 41.60 -14.23
C LEU A 14 21.32 41.57 -14.23
N ALA A 15 20.68 41.43 -15.38
CA ALA A 15 19.20 41.37 -15.48
C ALA A 15 18.60 39.99 -15.13
N ALA A 16 19.40 38.92 -15.18
CA ALA A 16 18.93 37.56 -14.85
C ALA A 16 19.02 37.21 -13.35
N ALA A 17 19.80 37.97 -12.56
CA ALA A 17 19.98 37.74 -11.13
C ALA A 17 18.90 38.38 -10.24
N ALA A 18 18.15 39.37 -10.75
CA ALA A 18 17.13 40.11 -9.99
C ALA A 18 15.75 39.44 -9.99
N ALA A 19 15.51 38.47 -10.88
CA ALA A 19 14.20 37.77 -10.98
C ALA A 19 14.07 36.53 -10.09
N PHE A 20 15.15 36.05 -9.45
CA PHE A 20 15.14 34.85 -8.59
C PHE A 20 15.10 35.16 -7.09
N ALA A 21 15.13 36.41 -6.68
CA ALA A 21 15.20 36.78 -5.27
C ALA A 21 13.86 37.09 -4.60
N THR A 22 12.71 36.96 -5.31
CA THR A 22 11.39 37.30 -4.75
C THR A 22 10.49 36.11 -4.43
N LEU A 23 10.98 34.88 -4.53
CA LEU A 23 10.18 33.66 -4.25
C LEU A 23 10.58 32.90 -2.97
N LEU A 24 11.48 33.42 -2.15
CA LEU A 24 11.94 32.77 -0.90
C LEU A 24 11.62 33.55 0.38
N SER A 25 10.64 34.45 0.37
CA SER A 25 10.28 35.27 1.54
C SER A 25 8.90 34.99 2.10
N ALA A 26 8.46 33.71 2.15
CA ALA A 26 7.18 33.34 2.72
C ALA A 26 7.24 32.13 3.66
N CYS A 27 8.27 32.02 4.52
CA CYS A 27 8.29 31.10 5.65
C CYS A 27 9.22 31.61 6.76
N ALA A 28 8.85 32.72 7.38
CA ALA A 28 9.37 33.09 8.70
C ALA A 28 8.29 33.90 9.41
N GLY A 29 7.41 33.20 10.12
CA GLY A 29 6.45 33.72 11.06
C GLY A 29 6.58 32.89 12.33
N GLU A 30 7.38 33.39 13.30
CA GLU A 30 7.37 32.89 14.66
C GLU A 30 6.00 33.10 15.28
N GLY A 31 5.40 32.03 15.75
CA GLY A 31 4.21 32.01 16.57
C GLY A 31 4.27 30.78 17.47
N SER A 32 4.74 30.99 18.72
CA SER A 32 4.58 30.03 19.81
C SER A 32 3.09 29.71 20.01
N GLY A 33 2.69 28.53 19.54
CA GLY A 33 1.38 27.95 19.79
C GLY A 33 1.53 26.46 19.98
N SER A 34 1.11 25.97 21.13
CA SER A 34 1.03 24.56 21.50
C SER A 34 0.59 23.68 20.31
N ALA A 35 1.46 22.78 19.90
CA ALA A 35 1.14 21.75 18.93
C ALA A 35 0.14 20.76 19.55
N ASN A 36 -1.13 21.09 19.41
CA ASN A 36 -2.18 20.07 19.49
C ASN A 36 -2.05 19.27 18.19
N ALA A 37 -1.55 18.05 18.27
CA ALA A 37 -1.53 17.09 17.18
C ALA A 37 -2.98 16.65 16.89
N SER A 38 -3.76 17.54 16.27
CA SER A 38 -4.98 17.15 15.58
C SER A 38 -4.54 16.44 14.30
N GLY A 39 -4.61 15.12 14.29
CA GLY A 39 -4.47 14.33 13.08
C GLY A 39 -5.37 14.94 12.02
N ALA A 40 -4.80 15.24 10.86
CA ALA A 40 -5.56 15.64 9.69
C ALA A 40 -6.47 14.47 9.30
N ALA A 41 -7.67 14.44 9.85
CA ALA A 41 -8.78 13.67 9.33
C ALA A 41 -9.06 14.24 7.93
N GLY A 42 -8.93 13.41 6.90
CA GLY A 42 -9.34 13.76 5.55
C GLY A 42 -10.77 14.31 5.62
N GLY A 43 -10.96 15.51 5.08
CA GLY A 43 -12.27 16.19 5.06
C GLY A 43 -13.22 15.54 4.07
N GLY A 44 -13.58 14.29 4.29
CA GLY A 44 -14.71 13.64 3.63
C GLY A 44 -16.01 14.24 4.13
N ASP A 45 -17.06 14.19 3.30
CA ASP A 45 -18.42 14.53 3.69
C ASP A 45 -18.79 13.73 4.95
N GLN A 46 -19.03 14.40 6.07
CA GLN A 46 -19.34 13.76 7.36
C GLN A 46 -20.57 12.83 7.30
N ASN A 47 -21.36 12.93 6.25
CA ASN A 47 -22.52 12.10 5.99
C ASN A 47 -22.22 10.89 5.10
N THR A 48 -20.96 10.72 4.65
CA THR A 48 -20.56 9.59 3.82
C THR A 48 -19.60 8.67 4.58
N VAL A 49 -19.89 7.38 4.60
CA VAL A 49 -19.01 6.33 5.09
C VAL A 49 -18.37 5.66 3.88
N THR A 50 -17.06 5.77 3.75
CA THR A 50 -16.29 5.13 2.69
C THR A 50 -15.68 3.82 3.19
N ILE A 51 -16.06 2.70 2.57
CA ILE A 51 -15.65 1.35 2.99
C ILE A 51 -15.08 0.57 1.81
N ASP A 52 -14.09 -0.29 2.05
CA ASP A 52 -13.57 -1.14 1.00
C ASP A 52 -14.43 -2.40 0.76
N TYR A 53 -14.25 -2.96 -0.44
CA TYR A 53 -14.65 -4.32 -0.75
C TYR A 53 -13.52 -5.05 -1.49
N ALA A 54 -13.41 -6.34 -1.26
CA ALA A 54 -12.31 -7.13 -1.80
C ALA A 54 -12.71 -8.59 -2.04
N THR A 55 -12.07 -9.24 -3.01
CA THR A 55 -12.29 -10.68 -3.28
C THR A 55 -11.87 -11.55 -2.11
N TYR A 56 -10.81 -11.17 -1.40
CA TYR A 56 -10.36 -11.85 -0.19
C TYR A 56 -11.27 -11.60 1.05
N ASN A 57 -12.29 -10.75 0.93
CA ASN A 57 -13.33 -10.55 1.93
C ASN A 57 -14.71 -10.79 1.29
N PRO A 58 -15.16 -12.04 1.15
CA PRO A 58 -16.44 -12.36 0.50
C PRO A 58 -17.65 -11.74 1.20
N LEU A 59 -17.56 -11.47 2.52
CA LEU A 59 -18.63 -10.77 3.24
C LEU A 59 -18.85 -9.35 2.71
N SER A 60 -17.78 -8.64 2.37
CA SER A 60 -17.87 -7.29 1.80
C SER A 60 -18.63 -7.28 0.47
N LEU A 61 -18.41 -8.32 -0.36
CA LEU A 61 -19.10 -8.48 -1.64
C LEU A 61 -20.60 -8.74 -1.45
N ILE A 62 -20.96 -9.56 -0.45
CA ILE A 62 -22.35 -9.90 -0.14
C ILE A 62 -23.08 -8.67 0.43
N ILE A 63 -22.50 -8.00 1.42
CA ILE A 63 -23.07 -6.81 2.06
C ILE A 63 -23.33 -5.72 1.00
N ARG A 64 -22.34 -5.46 0.15
CA ARG A 64 -22.44 -4.51 -0.96
C ARG A 64 -23.55 -4.91 -1.94
N LYS A 65 -23.56 -6.17 -2.40
CA LYS A 65 -24.56 -6.66 -3.37
C LYS A 65 -25.99 -6.59 -2.84
N LYS A 66 -26.17 -6.77 -1.54
CA LYS A 66 -27.48 -6.76 -0.88
C LYS A 66 -27.92 -5.38 -0.43
N GLY A 67 -27.05 -4.37 -0.45
CA GLY A 67 -27.35 -3.03 0.04
C GLY A 67 -27.69 -2.98 1.54
N TRP A 68 -27.17 -3.93 2.32
CA TRP A 68 -27.50 -4.02 3.74
C TRP A 68 -26.95 -2.85 4.55
N LEU A 69 -25.72 -2.43 4.22
CA LEU A 69 -25.05 -1.32 4.90
C LEU A 69 -25.73 0.01 4.56
N GLU A 70 -26.05 0.22 3.29
CA GLU A 70 -26.79 1.39 2.82
C GLU A 70 -28.15 1.51 3.52
N THR A 71 -28.88 0.38 3.61
CA THR A 71 -30.16 0.32 4.30
C THR A 71 -30.02 0.67 5.79
N ALA A 72 -29.01 0.12 6.47
CA ALA A 72 -28.80 0.35 7.89
C ALA A 72 -28.40 1.81 8.17
N LEU A 73 -27.54 2.40 7.35
CA LEU A 73 -27.00 3.75 7.57
C LEU A 73 -27.93 4.86 7.05
N SER A 74 -28.86 4.55 6.15
CA SER A 74 -29.83 5.53 5.64
C SER A 74 -30.74 6.08 6.75
N ALA A 75 -31.06 5.28 7.76
CA ALA A 75 -31.82 5.71 8.93
C ALA A 75 -31.09 6.80 9.75
N GLU A 76 -29.76 6.87 9.65
CA GLU A 76 -28.90 7.88 10.28
C GLU A 76 -28.56 9.04 9.32
N GLY A 77 -29.18 9.10 8.14
CA GLY A 77 -28.91 10.10 7.12
C GLY A 77 -27.54 9.95 6.45
N LYS A 78 -26.90 8.80 6.58
CA LYS A 78 -25.56 8.55 6.01
C LYS A 78 -25.63 7.84 4.67
N LYS A 79 -24.65 8.12 3.81
CA LYS A 79 -24.41 7.45 2.54
C LYS A 79 -23.24 6.46 2.67
N VAL A 80 -23.19 5.48 1.79
CA VAL A 80 -22.09 4.52 1.70
C VAL A 80 -21.41 4.65 0.35
N GLU A 81 -20.09 4.78 0.37
CA GLU A 81 -19.25 4.68 -0.82
C GLU A 81 -18.35 3.46 -0.73
N TRP A 82 -18.28 2.69 -1.84
CA TRP A 82 -17.52 1.46 -1.91
C TRP A 82 -16.26 1.64 -2.76
N VAL A 83 -15.11 1.32 -2.18
CA VAL A 83 -13.80 1.35 -2.84
C VAL A 83 -13.25 -0.07 -2.96
N LYS A 84 -12.80 -0.48 -4.16
CA LYS A 84 -12.19 -1.79 -4.35
C LYS A 84 -10.77 -1.80 -3.84
N SER A 85 -10.44 -2.76 -2.96
CA SER A 85 -9.07 -3.04 -2.52
C SER A 85 -8.49 -4.26 -3.22
N ALA A 86 -7.28 -4.13 -3.74
CA ALA A 86 -6.57 -5.21 -4.44
C ALA A 86 -5.73 -6.10 -3.51
N GLY A 87 -5.67 -5.76 -2.23
CA GLY A 87 -4.94 -6.47 -1.19
C GLY A 87 -4.84 -5.63 0.08
N SER A 88 -4.49 -6.25 1.21
CA SER A 88 -4.36 -5.59 2.52
C SER A 88 -3.39 -4.40 2.49
N ASN A 89 -2.35 -4.44 1.66
CA ASN A 89 -1.43 -3.32 1.46
C ASN A 89 -2.15 -2.08 0.95
N LYS A 90 -3.06 -2.25 -0.03
CA LYS A 90 -3.85 -1.16 -0.62
C LYS A 90 -4.95 -0.67 0.31
N ALA A 91 -5.62 -1.57 1.03
CA ALA A 91 -6.58 -1.20 2.07
C ALA A 91 -5.91 -0.35 3.17
N ASN A 92 -4.74 -0.76 3.68
CA ASN A 92 -4.01 -0.02 4.69
C ASN A 92 -3.47 1.33 4.19
N GLU A 93 -3.09 1.43 2.91
CA GLU A 93 -2.70 2.69 2.27
C GLU A 93 -3.89 3.66 2.20
N ALA A 94 -5.06 3.18 1.79
CA ALA A 94 -6.29 3.95 1.71
C ALA A 94 -6.78 4.41 3.10
N LEU A 95 -6.73 3.54 4.12
CA LEU A 95 -7.02 3.90 5.51
C LEU A 95 -6.07 4.98 6.03
N ARG A 96 -4.77 4.84 5.79
CA ARG A 96 -3.77 5.81 6.24
C ARG A 96 -3.93 7.17 5.59
N SER A 97 -4.32 7.21 4.32
CA SER A 97 -4.54 8.46 3.57
C SER A 97 -5.91 9.09 3.81
N GLY A 98 -6.81 8.42 4.57
CA GLY A 98 -8.17 8.87 4.77
C GLY A 98 -9.09 8.75 3.54
N ASN A 99 -8.68 7.94 2.55
CA ASN A 99 -9.51 7.66 1.37
C ASN A 99 -10.63 6.65 1.67
N ILE A 100 -10.52 5.88 2.75
CA ILE A 100 -11.58 5.03 3.28
C ILE A 100 -11.61 5.13 4.81
N ASP A 101 -12.79 4.99 5.39
CA ASP A 101 -13.01 5.00 6.84
C ASP A 101 -12.88 3.59 7.42
N VAL A 102 -13.32 2.58 6.66
CA VAL A 102 -13.31 1.17 7.08
C VAL A 102 -12.68 0.33 5.97
N GLY A 103 -11.73 -0.51 6.33
CA GLY A 103 -11.01 -1.36 5.36
C GLY A 103 -10.79 -2.78 5.86
N SER A 104 -10.77 -3.72 4.92
CA SER A 104 -10.45 -5.12 5.17
C SER A 104 -8.95 -5.35 5.10
N THR A 105 -8.36 -5.85 6.16
CA THR A 105 -6.92 -6.14 6.18
C THR A 105 -6.61 -7.41 6.94
N ALA A 106 -5.57 -8.11 6.50
CA ALA A 106 -5.04 -9.27 7.19
C ALA A 106 -4.31 -8.86 8.48
N GLY A 107 -4.24 -9.77 9.45
CA GLY A 107 -3.70 -9.47 10.78
C GLY A 107 -2.25 -8.99 10.77
N SER A 108 -1.38 -9.67 10.03
CA SER A 108 0.03 -9.30 9.91
C SER A 108 0.21 -7.96 9.19
N ALA A 109 -0.61 -7.68 8.16
CA ALA A 109 -0.60 -6.43 7.44
C ALA A 109 -1.09 -5.26 8.30
N ALA A 110 -2.13 -5.47 9.14
CA ALA A 110 -2.60 -4.48 10.10
C ALA A 110 -1.53 -4.17 11.16
N LEU A 111 -0.84 -5.20 11.66
CA LEU A 111 0.24 -5.04 12.62
C LEU A 111 1.39 -4.22 12.04
N LEU A 112 1.80 -4.52 10.79
CA LEU A 112 2.82 -3.75 10.08
C LEU A 112 2.39 -2.29 9.88
N ALA A 113 1.13 -2.04 9.47
CA ALA A 113 0.62 -0.69 9.30
C ALA A 113 0.67 0.11 10.61
N ARG A 114 0.28 -0.49 11.73
CA ARG A 114 0.37 0.14 13.05
C ARG A 114 1.82 0.40 13.47
N ALA A 115 2.72 -0.56 13.27
CA ALA A 115 4.14 -0.40 13.56
C ALA A 115 4.78 0.76 12.77
N ASN A 116 4.25 1.04 11.58
CA ASN A 116 4.63 2.18 10.73
C ASN A 116 3.84 3.47 11.03
N GLY A 117 3.15 3.54 12.18
CA GLY A 117 2.48 4.75 12.65
C GLY A 117 1.07 4.99 12.07
N SER A 118 0.47 4.05 11.34
CA SER A 118 -0.93 4.21 10.90
C SER A 118 -1.89 4.18 12.09
N PRO A 119 -2.81 5.15 12.24
CA PRO A 119 -3.71 5.26 13.41
C PRO A 119 -4.94 4.34 13.28
N ILE A 120 -4.81 3.21 12.59
CA ILE A 120 -5.90 2.25 12.40
C ILE A 120 -6.24 1.52 13.70
N LYS A 121 -7.51 1.14 13.84
CA LYS A 121 -8.04 0.32 14.93
C LYS A 121 -8.79 -0.87 14.36
N VAL A 122 -8.66 -2.04 15.00
CA VAL A 122 -9.46 -3.22 14.66
C VAL A 122 -10.84 -3.06 15.31
N ILE A 123 -11.90 -3.16 14.49
CA ILE A 123 -13.28 -3.09 14.94
C ILE A 123 -13.96 -4.46 14.94
N SER A 124 -13.50 -5.40 14.12
CA SER A 124 -14.04 -6.75 14.04
C SER A 124 -13.02 -7.72 13.43
N LEU A 125 -13.09 -8.98 13.84
CA LEU A 125 -12.44 -10.12 13.17
C LEU A 125 -13.53 -10.94 12.48
N TYR A 126 -13.60 -10.90 11.15
CA TYR A 126 -14.68 -11.56 10.42
C TYR A 126 -14.35 -13.01 10.04
N SER A 127 -13.05 -13.39 9.99
CA SER A 127 -12.61 -14.76 9.70
C SER A 127 -11.15 -14.97 10.10
N GLN A 128 -10.76 -16.25 10.29
CA GLN A 128 -9.39 -16.67 10.63
C GLN A 128 -9.00 -17.95 9.88
N PRO A 129 -9.15 -18.02 8.54
CA PRO A 129 -8.76 -19.21 7.77
C PRO A 129 -7.27 -19.17 7.42
N GLU A 130 -6.75 -20.32 7.00
CA GLU A 130 -5.45 -20.45 6.35
C GLU A 130 -5.60 -20.21 4.84
N TRP A 131 -5.51 -18.97 4.41
CA TRP A 131 -5.71 -18.59 3.01
C TRP A 131 -4.44 -18.27 2.23
N SER A 132 -3.29 -18.26 2.88
CA SER A 132 -2.02 -17.99 2.21
C SER A 132 -1.30 -19.28 1.86
N ALA A 133 -0.78 -19.38 0.65
CA ALA A 133 -0.04 -20.54 0.19
C ALA A 133 1.18 -20.16 -0.66
N LEU A 134 2.19 -21.04 -0.64
CA LEU A 134 3.26 -21.06 -1.65
C LEU A 134 2.84 -22.02 -2.75
N VAL A 135 2.70 -21.51 -3.95
CA VAL A 135 2.21 -22.26 -5.12
C VAL A 135 3.28 -22.31 -6.20
N THR A 136 3.45 -23.48 -6.80
CA THR A 136 4.32 -23.70 -7.95
C THR A 136 3.56 -24.46 -9.03
N ARG A 137 4.08 -24.46 -10.26
CA ARG A 137 3.53 -25.34 -11.30
C ARG A 137 3.95 -26.79 -11.04
N LYS A 138 3.10 -27.72 -11.45
CA LYS A 138 3.27 -29.17 -11.24
C LYS A 138 4.58 -29.71 -11.84
N ASP A 139 5.01 -29.12 -12.94
CA ASP A 139 6.20 -29.46 -13.73
C ASP A 139 7.46 -28.67 -13.36
N SER A 140 7.39 -27.85 -12.31
CA SER A 140 8.48 -26.93 -11.94
C SER A 140 9.69 -27.62 -11.30
N GLY A 141 9.53 -28.85 -10.81
CA GLY A 141 10.54 -29.53 -9.99
C GLY A 141 10.73 -28.96 -8.59
N ILE A 142 9.94 -27.95 -8.20
CA ILE A 142 9.94 -27.37 -6.85
C ILE A 142 8.97 -28.15 -5.98
N THR A 143 9.48 -28.86 -4.97
CA THR A 143 8.69 -29.72 -4.09
C THR A 143 8.75 -29.31 -2.62
N LYS A 144 9.70 -28.47 -2.26
CA LYS A 144 9.92 -27.95 -0.90
C LYS A 144 10.44 -26.54 -0.95
N VAL A 145 10.34 -25.83 0.18
CA VAL A 145 10.78 -24.42 0.29
C VAL A 145 12.25 -24.23 -0.05
N ALA A 146 13.10 -25.21 0.27
CA ALA A 146 14.54 -25.16 -0.02
C ALA A 146 14.83 -25.07 -1.55
N ASP A 147 13.94 -25.59 -2.39
CA ASP A 147 14.09 -25.55 -3.85
C ASP A 147 13.87 -24.13 -4.44
N LEU A 148 13.39 -23.20 -3.62
CA LEU A 148 13.18 -21.80 -4.02
C LEU A 148 14.48 -20.99 -4.10
N LYS A 149 15.59 -21.50 -3.54
CA LYS A 149 16.89 -20.81 -3.60
C LYS A 149 17.31 -20.54 -5.05
N GLY A 150 17.64 -19.29 -5.36
CA GLY A 150 17.98 -18.84 -6.71
C GLY A 150 16.79 -18.71 -7.66
N LYS A 151 15.55 -18.91 -7.18
CA LYS A 151 14.34 -18.83 -8.02
C LYS A 151 13.66 -17.45 -7.91
N THR A 152 12.80 -17.17 -8.89
CA THR A 152 11.96 -15.98 -8.90
C THR A 152 10.62 -16.30 -8.27
N VAL A 153 10.22 -15.53 -7.26
CA VAL A 153 8.98 -15.70 -6.52
C VAL A 153 8.15 -14.41 -6.58
N ALA A 154 6.92 -14.51 -7.06
CA ALA A 154 5.97 -13.40 -6.99
C ALA A 154 5.29 -13.36 -5.61
N VAL A 155 5.16 -12.18 -5.03
CA VAL A 155 4.44 -11.96 -3.77
C VAL A 155 4.07 -10.49 -3.61
N THR A 156 2.94 -10.20 -2.97
CA THR A 156 2.57 -8.82 -2.63
C THR A 156 3.17 -8.44 -1.27
N LYS A 157 4.17 -7.55 -1.28
CA LYS A 157 4.80 -7.08 -0.03
C LYS A 157 3.78 -6.38 0.87
N GLY A 158 3.90 -6.61 2.18
CA GLY A 158 3.02 -6.03 3.19
C GLY A 158 1.66 -6.71 3.33
N THR A 159 1.54 -7.97 2.85
CA THR A 159 0.36 -8.82 2.99
C THR A 159 0.72 -10.14 3.67
N ASP A 160 -0.26 -10.92 4.14
CA ASP A 160 -0.02 -12.21 4.80
C ASP A 160 0.85 -13.17 3.98
N PRO A 161 0.65 -13.36 2.65
CA PRO A 161 1.53 -14.20 1.85
C PRO A 161 3.00 -13.80 1.89
N TYR A 162 3.30 -12.51 2.04
CA TYR A 162 4.68 -12.06 2.18
C TYR A 162 5.30 -12.52 3.50
N PHE A 163 4.55 -12.43 4.60
CA PHE A 163 5.03 -12.92 5.90
C PHE A 163 5.13 -14.43 5.94
N LEU A 164 4.18 -15.16 5.30
CA LEU A 164 4.28 -16.61 5.11
C LEU A 164 5.57 -16.99 4.39
N LEU A 165 5.88 -16.33 3.26
CA LEU A 165 7.12 -16.60 2.51
C LEU A 165 8.35 -16.37 3.39
N LEU A 166 8.45 -15.23 4.08
CA LEU A 166 9.59 -14.92 4.94
C LEU A 166 9.75 -15.92 6.09
N GLN A 167 8.65 -16.37 6.69
CA GLN A 167 8.67 -17.36 7.75
C GLN A 167 9.10 -18.73 7.23
N ALA A 168 8.58 -19.18 6.09
CA ALA A 168 8.96 -20.42 5.46
C ALA A 168 10.46 -20.45 5.11
N LEU A 169 10.97 -19.38 4.51
CA LEU A 169 12.40 -19.25 4.22
C LEU A 169 13.27 -19.30 5.48
N LYS A 170 12.84 -18.60 6.53
CA LYS A 170 13.54 -18.58 7.82
C LYS A 170 13.64 -19.99 8.45
N GLN A 171 12.57 -20.78 8.37
CA GLN A 171 12.56 -22.16 8.88
C GLN A 171 13.57 -23.06 8.15
N GLU A 172 13.80 -22.82 6.88
CA GLU A 172 14.80 -23.53 6.06
C GLU A 172 16.20 -22.89 6.10
N GLY A 173 16.39 -21.83 6.89
CA GLY A 173 17.69 -21.13 6.97
C GLY A 173 18.05 -20.36 5.70
N ILE A 174 17.07 -20.00 4.87
CA ILE A 174 17.26 -19.30 3.59
C ILE A 174 17.01 -17.81 3.78
N SER A 175 17.88 -16.97 3.26
CA SER A 175 17.66 -15.53 3.23
C SER A 175 16.70 -15.15 2.09
N ALA A 176 15.88 -14.13 2.32
CA ALA A 176 15.09 -13.55 1.24
C ALA A 176 15.93 -13.00 0.08
N SER A 177 17.20 -12.65 0.35
CA SER A 177 18.18 -12.25 -0.68
C SER A 177 18.68 -13.41 -1.55
N ASP A 178 18.46 -14.65 -1.14
CA ASP A 178 18.77 -15.82 -1.95
C ASP A 178 17.74 -16.07 -3.07
N LEU A 179 16.65 -15.30 -3.11
CA LEU A 179 15.60 -15.35 -4.11
C LEU A 179 15.51 -14.04 -4.88
N THR A 180 14.95 -14.08 -6.09
CA THR A 180 14.46 -12.88 -6.78
C THR A 180 13.00 -12.68 -6.43
N ILE A 181 12.70 -11.72 -5.57
CA ILE A 181 11.31 -11.42 -5.16
C ILE A 181 10.72 -10.35 -6.09
N GLN A 182 9.68 -10.73 -6.84
CA GLN A 182 8.87 -9.81 -7.63
C GLN A 182 7.66 -9.35 -6.81
N ASN A 183 7.59 -8.03 -6.54
CA ASN A 183 6.46 -7.44 -5.83
C ASN A 183 5.31 -7.18 -6.81
N LEU A 184 4.37 -8.11 -6.89
CA LEU A 184 3.19 -8.06 -7.75
C LEU A 184 1.92 -8.13 -6.88
N GLN A 185 0.83 -7.51 -7.33
CA GLN A 185 -0.48 -7.72 -6.70
C GLN A 185 -0.91 -9.19 -6.89
N HIS A 186 -1.82 -9.69 -6.03
CA HIS A 186 -2.17 -11.12 -5.99
C HIS A 186 -2.58 -11.68 -7.36
N ALA A 187 -3.48 -11.00 -8.07
CA ALA A 187 -3.92 -11.43 -9.39
C ALA A 187 -2.79 -11.42 -10.43
N ASP A 188 -1.92 -10.41 -10.39
CA ASP A 188 -0.77 -10.30 -11.30
C ASP A 188 0.28 -11.36 -10.99
N GLY A 189 0.53 -11.66 -9.70
CA GLY A 189 1.44 -12.71 -9.25
C GLY A 189 0.98 -14.10 -9.70
N ARG A 190 -0.32 -14.39 -9.60
CA ARG A 190 -0.92 -15.62 -10.14
C ARG A 190 -0.74 -15.72 -11.65
N THR A 191 -1.08 -14.65 -12.36
CA THR A 191 -0.90 -14.59 -13.83
C THR A 191 0.55 -14.80 -14.23
N ALA A 192 1.50 -14.23 -13.50
CA ALA A 192 2.93 -14.41 -13.75
C ALA A 192 3.37 -15.86 -13.54
N LEU A 193 2.81 -16.58 -12.54
CA LEU A 193 3.07 -18.01 -12.35
C LEU A 193 2.49 -18.84 -13.49
N ASP A 194 1.23 -18.60 -13.88
CA ASP A 194 0.54 -19.33 -14.95
C ASP A 194 1.30 -19.19 -16.28
N ASN A 195 1.82 -17.99 -16.57
CA ASN A 195 2.61 -17.70 -17.77
C ASN A 195 4.08 -18.14 -17.68
N GLY A 196 4.53 -18.72 -16.57
CA GLY A 196 5.91 -19.13 -16.38
C GLY A 196 6.93 -18.01 -16.21
N GLN A 197 6.48 -16.79 -15.96
CA GLN A 197 7.36 -15.63 -15.72
C GLN A 197 8.04 -15.67 -14.35
N VAL A 198 7.44 -16.40 -13.40
CA VAL A 198 8.00 -16.69 -12.08
C VAL A 198 7.96 -18.19 -11.81
N ASN A 199 8.81 -18.65 -10.90
CA ASN A 199 8.91 -20.06 -10.54
C ASN A 199 7.89 -20.45 -9.46
N ALA A 200 7.54 -19.50 -8.59
CA ALA A 200 6.57 -19.69 -7.53
C ALA A 200 5.79 -18.39 -7.26
N TRP A 201 4.66 -18.53 -6.64
CA TRP A 201 3.83 -17.43 -6.16
C TRP A 201 3.45 -17.68 -4.71
N SER A 202 3.74 -16.71 -3.84
CA SER A 202 3.19 -16.67 -2.49
C SER A 202 1.96 -15.78 -2.53
N GLY A 203 0.80 -16.37 -2.42
CA GLY A 203 -0.45 -15.68 -2.68
C GLY A 203 -1.61 -16.17 -1.85
N LEU A 204 -2.74 -15.53 -2.08
CA LEU A 204 -4.06 -15.89 -1.57
C LEU A 204 -5.06 -15.76 -2.70
N ASP A 205 -6.10 -16.60 -2.67
CA ASP A 205 -7.21 -16.55 -3.63
C ASP A 205 -8.49 -17.07 -2.94
#